data_2f100259d431f02e4598cc6e3e1a6aef
#
_entry.id   2f100259d431f02e4598cc6e3e1a6aef
#
_cell.length_a   1.000
_cell.length_b   1.000
_cell.length_c   1.000
_cell.angle_alpha   90.00
_cell.angle_beta   90.00
_cell.angle_gamma   90.00
#
_symmetry.space_group_name_H-M   'P 1'
#
loop_
_entity.id
_entity.type
_entity.pdbx_description
1 polymer ?
#
loop_
_entity_poly.entity_id
_entity_poly.type
_entity_poly.pdbx_seq_one_letter_code
_entity_poly.pdbx_strand_id
1 'polypeptide(L)'
;PWEVGGNMRFLVCIKKMGPFKEISGFYFNNKTNSWDLISKWKTHSSKKELSYSVGFVEDFMRNFESAKKARGAFFGPGFAYKDGKWFPSTGVTFTGDPTPSTNVMAEIQPNGSVLLQTGGETVMTDFKLFESRPLPQDVKPVPPGEDITRLVQEHTK
;
A
#
# COMPACT_ATOMS: atom_id res chain seq x y z
N PRO A 1 0.28 1.68 17.89
CA PRO A 1 0.75 2.97 17.41
C PRO A 1 1.97 2.78 16.53
N TRP A 2 2.02 3.49 15.41
CA TRP A 2 3.15 3.52 14.51
C TRP A 2 4.20 4.53 15.01
N GLU A 3 5.45 4.31 14.61
CA GLU A 3 6.56 5.21 14.93
C GLU A 3 7.25 5.61 13.62
N VAL A 4 7.79 6.83 13.57
CA VAL A 4 8.57 7.31 12.42
C VAL A 4 9.79 6.39 12.25
N GLY A 5 10.03 5.95 11.01
CA GLY A 5 11.09 4.98 10.67
C GLY A 5 10.72 3.52 10.95
N GLY A 6 9.54 3.25 11.49
CA GLY A 6 9.06 1.89 11.73
C GLY A 6 8.46 1.23 10.48
N ASN A 7 8.58 -0.09 10.39
CA ASN A 7 7.93 -0.88 9.36
C ASN A 7 6.49 -1.19 9.76
N MET A 8 5.55 -0.90 8.86
CA MET A 8 4.15 -1.27 9.02
C MET A 8 3.73 -2.25 7.93
N ARG A 9 2.99 -3.28 8.31
CA ARG A 9 2.43 -4.26 7.37
C ARG A 9 0.93 -4.25 7.50
N PHE A 10 0.25 -4.21 6.36
CA PHE A 10 -1.21 -4.24 6.28
C PHE A 10 -1.67 -5.41 5.44
N LEU A 11 -2.83 -5.93 5.77
CA LEU A 11 -3.49 -7.00 5.04
C LEU A 11 -4.96 -6.65 4.87
N VAL A 12 -5.48 -6.84 3.66
CA VAL A 12 -6.92 -6.73 3.37
C VAL A 12 -7.40 -8.05 2.80
N CYS A 13 -8.42 -8.63 3.43
CA CYS A 13 -9.07 -9.84 2.97
C CYS A 13 -10.48 -9.53 2.48
N ILE A 14 -10.92 -10.22 1.41
CA ILE A 14 -12.30 -10.15 0.92
C ILE A 14 -12.90 -11.55 0.93
N LYS A 15 -14.03 -11.69 1.63
CA LYS A 15 -14.85 -12.89 1.64
C LYS A 15 -16.18 -12.62 0.93
N LYS A 16 -16.55 -13.51 0.00
CA LYS A 16 -17.86 -13.44 -0.65
C LYS A 16 -18.93 -14.07 0.24
N MET A 17 -20.02 -13.36 0.46
CA MET A 17 -21.14 -13.78 1.31
C MET A 17 -22.48 -13.60 0.56
N GLY A 18 -22.79 -14.48 -0.39
CA GLY A 18 -23.97 -14.33 -1.24
C GLY A 18 -23.92 -13.05 -2.07
N PRO A 19 -24.92 -12.12 -1.92
CA PRO A 19 -24.92 -10.84 -2.63
C PRO A 19 -23.99 -9.80 -2.00
N PHE A 20 -23.39 -10.10 -0.85
CA PHE A 20 -22.51 -9.21 -0.10
C PHE A 20 -21.05 -9.64 -0.20
N LYS A 21 -20.18 -8.73 0.21
CA LYS A 21 -18.79 -9.01 0.53
C LYS A 21 -18.49 -8.53 1.95
N GLU A 22 -17.73 -9.30 2.68
CA GLU A 22 -17.06 -8.87 3.89
C GLU A 22 -15.62 -8.48 3.54
N ILE A 23 -15.23 -7.29 3.94
CA ILE A 23 -13.87 -6.77 3.79
C ILE A 23 -13.29 -6.66 5.19
N SER A 24 -12.20 -7.35 5.46
CA SER A 24 -11.48 -7.31 6.74
C SER A 24 -10.12 -6.69 6.54
N GLY A 25 -9.81 -5.64 7.31
CA GLY A 25 -8.52 -4.96 7.32
C GLY A 25 -7.74 -5.28 8.59
N PHE A 26 -6.47 -5.64 8.44
CA PHE A 26 -5.56 -5.96 9.54
C PHE A 26 -4.29 -5.13 9.45
N TYR A 27 -3.63 -4.93 10.59
CA TYR A 27 -2.26 -4.47 10.66
C TYR A 27 -1.42 -5.44 11.48
N PHE A 28 -0.12 -5.50 11.19
CA PHE A 28 0.80 -6.29 11.98
C PHE A 28 1.32 -5.48 13.16
N ASN A 29 1.03 -5.95 14.36
CA ASN A 29 1.46 -5.35 15.59
C ASN A 29 2.85 -5.88 15.97
N ASN A 30 3.87 -5.08 15.75
CA ASN A 30 5.26 -5.45 16.05
C ASN A 30 5.53 -5.69 17.55
N LYS A 31 4.68 -5.16 18.45
CA LYS A 31 4.86 -5.36 19.90
C LYS A 31 4.39 -6.73 20.35
N THR A 32 3.30 -7.21 19.79
CA THR A 32 2.71 -8.52 20.12
C THR A 32 3.11 -9.60 19.13
N ASN A 33 3.80 -9.23 18.05
CA ASN A 33 4.16 -10.11 16.93
C ASN A 33 2.93 -10.84 16.35
N SER A 34 1.81 -10.12 16.20
CA SER A 34 0.54 -10.69 15.74
C SER A 34 -0.20 -9.76 14.78
N TRP A 35 -1.15 -10.31 14.03
CA TRP A 35 -2.04 -9.56 13.19
C TRP A 35 -3.29 -9.15 13.97
N ASP A 36 -3.48 -7.84 14.15
CA ASP A 36 -4.64 -7.27 14.82
C ASP A 36 -5.67 -6.81 13.80
N LEU A 37 -6.93 -7.17 14.00
CA LEU A 37 -8.03 -6.72 13.16
C LEU A 37 -8.29 -5.23 13.44
N ILE A 38 -8.23 -4.42 12.38
CA ILE A 38 -8.60 -3.00 12.44
C ILE A 38 -10.11 -2.85 12.34
N SER A 39 -10.71 -3.46 11.31
CA SER A 39 -12.13 -3.29 11.02
C SER A 39 -12.65 -4.35 10.04
N LYS A 40 -13.97 -4.54 10.09
CA LYS A 40 -14.73 -5.34 9.12
C LYS A 40 -15.88 -4.53 8.56
N TRP A 41 -16.08 -4.63 7.25
CA TRP A 41 -17.20 -4.02 6.56
C TRP A 41 -17.95 -5.04 5.72
N LYS A 42 -19.26 -4.90 5.70
CA LYS A 42 -20.11 -5.63 4.79
C LYS A 42 -20.67 -4.66 3.75
N THR A 43 -20.49 -4.98 2.48
CA THR A 43 -20.93 -4.12 1.39
C THR A 43 -21.56 -4.91 0.25
N HIS A 44 -22.50 -4.29 -0.44
CA HIS A 44 -22.96 -4.72 -1.74
C HIS A 44 -21.93 -4.29 -2.79
N SER A 45 -21.36 -5.23 -3.52
CA SER A 45 -20.46 -4.91 -4.62
C SER A 45 -20.54 -5.97 -5.70
N SER A 46 -20.74 -5.54 -6.92
CA SER A 46 -20.65 -6.41 -8.10
C SER A 46 -19.22 -6.81 -8.45
N LYS A 47 -18.23 -6.00 -8.05
CA LYS A 47 -16.79 -6.33 -8.25
C LYS A 47 -16.39 -7.47 -7.32
N LYS A 48 -15.81 -8.50 -7.88
CA LYS A 48 -15.48 -9.75 -7.17
C LYS A 48 -14.14 -9.71 -6.45
N GLU A 49 -13.22 -8.84 -6.85
CA GLU A 49 -11.82 -8.85 -6.42
C GLU A 49 -11.32 -7.44 -6.10
N LEU A 50 -10.22 -7.35 -5.36
CA LEU A 50 -9.43 -6.12 -5.26
C LEU A 50 -8.74 -5.88 -6.60
N SER A 51 -8.89 -4.67 -7.13
CA SER A 51 -8.31 -4.33 -8.44
C SER A 51 -6.88 -3.83 -8.30
N TYR A 52 -6.57 -3.14 -7.20
CA TYR A 52 -5.25 -2.54 -6.91
C TYR A 52 -5.15 -2.17 -5.43
N SER A 53 -3.95 -1.96 -4.95
CA SER A 53 -3.68 -1.33 -3.67
C SER A 53 -3.18 0.10 -3.87
N VAL A 54 -3.49 0.99 -2.95
CA VAL A 54 -3.06 2.38 -2.96
C VAL A 54 -2.32 2.68 -1.67
N GLY A 55 -1.17 3.33 -1.79
CA GLY A 55 -0.48 3.97 -0.69
C GLY A 55 -0.30 5.46 -1.03
N PHE A 56 -0.29 6.33 -0.03
CA PHE A 56 -0.10 7.75 -0.25
C PHE A 56 0.69 8.41 0.88
N VAL A 57 1.34 9.52 0.54
CA VAL A 57 1.89 10.47 1.49
C VAL A 57 1.14 11.77 1.32
N GLU A 58 0.63 12.34 2.41
CA GLU A 58 -0.24 13.49 2.38
C GLU A 58 0.24 14.58 3.35
N ASP A 59 0.12 15.84 2.93
CA ASP A 59 0.11 17.00 3.82
C ASP A 59 -1.33 17.41 4.12
N PHE A 60 -1.94 16.75 5.11
CA PHE A 60 -3.34 17.01 5.46
C PHE A 60 -3.57 18.38 6.11
N MET A 61 -2.54 19.01 6.68
CA MET A 61 -2.63 20.35 7.28
C MET A 61 -2.82 21.44 6.23
N ARG A 62 -2.27 21.26 5.04
CA ARG A 62 -2.41 22.12 3.87
C ARG A 62 -2.16 23.61 4.18
N ASN A 63 -1.13 23.91 4.94
CA ASN A 63 -0.72 25.26 5.24
C ASN A 63 0.75 25.49 4.86
N PHE A 64 1.15 26.76 4.75
CA PHE A 64 2.52 27.10 4.30
C PHE A 64 3.61 26.56 5.21
N GLU A 65 3.35 26.39 6.49
CA GLU A 65 4.34 25.86 7.44
C GLU A 65 4.48 24.35 7.31
N SER A 66 3.39 23.64 7.12
CA SER A 66 3.44 22.18 6.89
C SER A 66 4.08 21.85 5.55
N ALA A 67 3.84 22.63 4.51
CA ALA A 67 4.45 22.45 3.19
C ALA A 67 5.99 22.57 3.19
N LYS A 68 6.57 23.30 4.15
CA LYS A 68 8.03 23.42 4.33
C LYS A 68 8.68 22.17 4.94
N LYS A 69 7.90 21.24 5.46
CA LYS A 69 8.39 20.03 6.12
C LYS A 69 8.32 18.84 5.19
N ALA A 70 9.45 18.26 4.85
CA ALA A 70 9.49 17.02 4.09
C ALA A 70 8.91 15.86 4.89
N ARG A 71 8.13 15.04 4.22
CA ARG A 71 7.60 13.76 4.73
C ARG A 71 7.61 12.72 3.64
N GLY A 72 7.95 11.50 3.98
CA GLY A 72 8.04 10.43 3.01
C GLY A 72 7.87 9.06 3.64
N ALA A 73 7.57 8.09 2.80
CA ALA A 73 7.49 6.69 3.18
C ALA A 73 7.87 5.78 2.01
N PHE A 74 8.39 4.60 2.34
CA PHE A 74 8.56 3.51 1.39
C PHE A 74 7.31 2.64 1.38
N PHE A 75 6.86 2.27 0.19
CA PHE A 75 5.72 1.40 -0.03
C PHE A 75 6.15 0.13 -0.76
N GLY A 76 5.66 -1.00 -0.30
CA GLY A 76 5.98 -2.29 -0.92
C GLY A 76 7.13 -3.05 -0.23
N PRO A 77 7.44 -4.26 -0.76
CA PRO A 77 6.75 -4.90 -1.87
C PRO A 77 5.31 -5.27 -1.54
N GLY A 78 4.40 -5.08 -2.50
CA GLY A 78 3.00 -5.48 -2.40
C GLY A 78 2.76 -6.88 -2.95
N PHE A 79 1.77 -7.59 -2.39
CA PHE A 79 1.38 -8.93 -2.85
C PHE A 79 -0.13 -9.05 -2.95
N ALA A 80 -0.59 -9.85 -3.90
CA ALA A 80 -1.97 -10.33 -4.00
C ALA A 80 -2.00 -11.85 -3.81
N TYR A 81 -2.98 -12.34 -3.03
CA TYR A 81 -3.24 -13.77 -2.88
C TYR A 81 -4.45 -14.16 -3.69
N LYS A 82 -4.27 -15.13 -4.60
CA LYS A 82 -5.33 -15.64 -5.44
C LYS A 82 -5.09 -17.10 -5.78
N ASP A 83 -6.13 -17.91 -5.77
CA ASP A 83 -6.10 -19.34 -6.16
C ASP A 83 -4.97 -20.13 -5.45
N GLY A 84 -4.77 -19.86 -4.16
CA GLY A 84 -3.77 -20.54 -3.35
C GLY A 84 -2.34 -20.03 -3.50
N LYS A 85 -2.09 -18.97 -4.26
CA LYS A 85 -0.74 -18.45 -4.55
C LYS A 85 -0.61 -16.97 -4.28
N TRP A 86 0.60 -16.54 -3.93
CA TRP A 86 0.99 -15.16 -3.82
C TRP A 86 1.58 -14.65 -5.13
N PHE A 87 1.15 -13.48 -5.55
CA PHE A 87 1.64 -12.76 -6.72
C PHE A 87 2.19 -11.42 -6.27
N PRO A 88 3.46 -11.10 -6.54
CA PRO A 88 4.01 -9.79 -6.25
C PRO A 88 3.43 -8.73 -7.19
N SER A 89 3.40 -7.48 -6.74
CA SER A 89 3.12 -6.34 -7.61
C SER A 89 4.20 -6.23 -8.68
N THR A 90 3.78 -5.98 -9.93
CA THR A 90 4.67 -5.92 -11.10
C THR A 90 4.85 -4.52 -11.65
N GLY A 91 4.08 -3.57 -11.17
CA GLY A 91 4.15 -2.19 -11.61
C GLY A 91 3.48 -1.23 -10.63
N VAL A 92 3.71 0.05 -10.83
CA VAL A 92 3.17 1.14 -10.03
C VAL A 92 2.74 2.29 -10.94
N THR A 93 1.69 3.00 -10.54
CA THR A 93 1.26 4.25 -11.16
C THR A 93 1.33 5.35 -10.12
N PHE A 94 2.12 6.37 -10.40
CA PHE A 94 2.18 7.56 -9.55
C PHE A 94 1.00 8.47 -9.86
N THR A 95 0.20 8.75 -8.84
CA THR A 95 -0.94 9.67 -8.95
C THR A 95 -0.79 10.79 -7.94
N GLY A 96 -1.41 11.92 -8.19
CA GLY A 96 -1.46 13.06 -7.29
C GLY A 96 -2.84 13.70 -7.33
N ASP A 97 -3.10 14.56 -6.37
CA ASP A 97 -4.27 15.44 -6.43
C ASP A 97 -4.07 16.54 -7.50
N PRO A 98 -5.12 17.29 -7.88
CA PRO A 98 -5.01 18.33 -8.89
C PRO A 98 -4.28 19.60 -8.42
N THR A 99 -3.76 19.62 -7.19
CA THR A 99 -3.01 20.78 -6.68
C THR A 99 -1.67 20.88 -7.43
N PRO A 100 -1.33 22.03 -8.01
CA PRO A 100 -0.08 22.20 -8.74
C PRO A 100 1.09 22.27 -7.78
N SER A 101 1.50 21.11 -7.24
CA SER A 101 2.63 21.00 -6.34
C SER A 101 3.87 20.52 -7.09
N THR A 102 4.98 21.18 -6.91
CA THR A 102 6.28 20.81 -7.49
C THR A 102 7.19 20.09 -6.50
N ASN A 103 6.83 20.12 -5.21
CA ASN A 103 7.60 19.52 -4.14
C ASN A 103 7.10 18.12 -3.77
N VAL A 104 6.94 17.29 -4.79
CA VAL A 104 6.55 15.87 -4.68
C VAL A 104 7.53 15.00 -5.44
N MET A 105 7.73 13.79 -4.98
CA MET A 105 8.64 12.82 -5.58
C MET A 105 8.09 11.41 -5.48
N ALA A 106 8.30 10.63 -6.54
CA ALA A 106 8.16 9.18 -6.52
C ALA A 106 9.42 8.54 -7.13
N GLU A 107 9.94 7.52 -6.49
CA GLU A 107 11.13 6.83 -6.95
C GLU A 107 11.01 5.33 -6.71
N ILE A 108 11.23 4.53 -7.76
CA ILE A 108 11.29 3.08 -7.64
C ILE A 108 12.68 2.69 -7.16
N GLN A 109 12.73 1.97 -6.04
CA GLN A 109 13.98 1.54 -5.43
C GLN A 109 14.45 0.21 -6.04
N PRO A 110 15.75 -0.09 -6.00
CA PRO A 110 16.29 -1.35 -6.52
C PRO A 110 15.67 -2.61 -5.90
N ASN A 111 15.18 -2.53 -4.67
CA ASN A 111 14.51 -3.65 -3.98
C ASN A 111 13.03 -3.80 -4.34
N GLY A 112 12.51 -3.03 -5.29
CA GLY A 112 11.11 -3.07 -5.72
C GLY A 112 10.13 -2.30 -4.81
N SER A 113 10.60 -1.61 -3.76
CA SER A 113 9.77 -0.65 -3.04
C SER A 113 9.69 0.68 -3.79
N VAL A 114 8.74 1.52 -3.42
CA VAL A 114 8.56 2.86 -3.97
C VAL A 114 8.66 3.88 -2.85
N LEU A 115 9.60 4.82 -2.97
CA LEU A 115 9.64 5.99 -2.12
C LEU A 115 8.65 7.03 -2.63
N LEU A 116 7.73 7.46 -1.79
CA LEU A 116 6.93 8.66 -2.00
C LEU A 116 7.34 9.73 -1.00
N GLN A 117 7.51 10.96 -1.47
CA GLN A 117 7.87 12.09 -0.62
C GLN A 117 7.14 13.36 -1.06
N THR A 118 6.80 14.21 -0.11
CA THR A 118 6.22 15.53 -0.35
C THR A 118 6.70 16.55 0.68
N GLY A 119 6.68 17.82 0.30
CA GLY A 119 7.02 18.94 1.17
C GLY A 119 8.52 19.26 1.24
N GLY A 120 8.83 20.38 1.89
CA GLY A 120 10.19 20.87 2.02
C GLY A 120 10.86 21.16 0.68
N GLU A 121 12.12 20.82 0.57
CA GLU A 121 12.93 20.96 -0.64
C GLU A 121 12.84 19.75 -1.59
N THR A 122 11.82 18.91 -1.42
CA THR A 122 11.57 17.78 -2.34
C THR A 122 11.40 18.30 -3.76
N VAL A 123 12.08 17.68 -4.70
CA VAL A 123 12.00 18.03 -6.13
C VAL A 123 11.38 16.87 -6.88
N MET A 124 10.46 17.19 -7.80
CA MET A 124 9.84 16.19 -8.66
C MET A 124 10.92 15.48 -9.49
N THR A 125 10.92 14.16 -9.44
CA THR A 125 11.76 13.32 -10.29
C THR A 125 11.17 13.22 -11.70
N ASP A 126 11.79 12.44 -12.56
CA ASP A 126 11.31 12.13 -13.90
C ASP A 126 10.03 11.28 -13.94
N PHE A 127 9.50 10.90 -12.78
CA PHE A 127 8.27 10.13 -12.65
C PHE A 127 7.06 11.03 -12.92
N LYS A 128 6.38 10.81 -14.04
CA LYS A 128 5.23 11.60 -14.44
C LYS A 128 3.94 11.09 -13.77
N LEU A 129 3.06 12.04 -13.42
CA LEU A 129 1.71 11.70 -12.93
C LEU A 129 0.94 10.87 -13.96
N PHE A 130 0.24 9.86 -13.49
CA PHE A 130 -0.57 8.93 -14.27
C PHE A 130 0.20 8.04 -15.25
N GLU A 131 1.52 8.06 -15.19
CA GLU A 131 2.38 7.11 -15.90
C GLU A 131 2.54 5.83 -15.09
N SER A 132 2.33 4.68 -15.75
CA SER A 132 2.60 3.37 -15.15
C SER A 132 4.01 2.95 -15.48
N ARG A 133 4.77 2.49 -14.48
CA ARG A 133 6.12 1.96 -14.63
C ARG A 133 6.22 0.55 -14.07
N PRO A 134 6.97 -0.34 -14.72
CA PRO A 134 7.24 -1.67 -14.18
C PRO A 134 8.15 -1.57 -12.95
N LEU A 135 7.92 -2.45 -11.98
CA LEU A 135 8.89 -2.69 -10.91
C LEU A 135 10.03 -3.59 -11.41
N PRO A 136 11.23 -3.55 -10.78
CA PRO A 136 12.36 -4.39 -11.16
C PRO A 136 11.97 -5.87 -11.19
N GLN A 137 12.18 -6.55 -12.31
CA GLN A 137 11.78 -7.95 -12.51
C GLN A 137 12.83 -8.95 -12.03
N ASP A 138 14.07 -8.51 -11.89
CA ASP A 138 15.19 -9.27 -11.33
C ASP A 138 15.13 -9.42 -9.81
N VAL A 139 14.39 -8.54 -9.14
CA VAL A 139 14.10 -8.64 -7.71
C VAL A 139 12.89 -9.54 -7.50
N LYS A 140 13.12 -10.68 -6.84
CA LYS A 140 12.04 -11.56 -6.41
C LYS A 140 11.72 -11.25 -4.93
N PRO A 141 10.71 -10.44 -4.65
CA PRO A 141 10.34 -10.18 -3.26
C PRO A 141 9.90 -11.49 -2.59
N VAL A 142 10.32 -11.68 -1.34
CA VAL A 142 9.96 -12.85 -0.57
C VAL A 142 8.45 -12.82 -0.30
N PRO A 143 7.70 -13.85 -0.73
CA PRO A 143 6.26 -13.88 -0.47
C PRO A 143 5.95 -13.93 1.03
N PRO A 144 4.75 -13.48 1.43
CA PRO A 144 4.29 -13.61 2.81
C PRO A 144 4.38 -15.04 3.33
N GLY A 145 4.73 -15.18 4.61
CA GLY A 145 4.90 -16.47 5.26
C GLY A 145 3.60 -17.28 5.42
N GLU A 146 3.73 -18.48 5.98
CA GLU A 146 2.60 -19.40 6.17
C GLU A 146 1.56 -18.85 7.16
N ASP A 147 1.98 -18.10 8.16
CA ASP A 147 1.10 -17.43 9.14
C ASP A 147 0.12 -16.48 8.46
N ILE A 148 0.60 -15.65 7.53
CA ILE A 148 -0.24 -14.74 6.74
C ILE A 148 -1.11 -15.52 5.77
N THR A 149 -0.57 -16.54 5.13
CA THR A 149 -1.32 -17.41 4.20
C THR A 149 -2.49 -18.06 4.91
N ARG A 150 -2.29 -18.58 6.12
CA ARG A 150 -3.35 -19.15 6.94
C ARG A 150 -4.42 -18.11 7.31
N LEU A 151 -4.01 -16.93 7.78
CA LEU A 151 -4.92 -15.84 8.10
C LEU A 151 -5.78 -15.43 6.91
N VAL A 152 -5.18 -15.31 5.72
CA VAL A 152 -5.91 -15.03 4.47
C VAL A 152 -6.93 -16.12 4.18
N GLN A 153 -6.56 -17.40 4.28
CA GLN A 153 -7.47 -18.53 4.04
C GLN A 153 -8.64 -18.57 5.01
N GLU A 154 -8.46 -18.21 6.28
CA GLU A 154 -9.52 -18.12 7.29
C GLU A 154 -10.52 -17.00 6.99
N HIS A 155 -10.06 -15.92 6.40
CA HIS A 155 -10.87 -14.73 6.13
C HIS A 155 -11.36 -14.58 4.68
N THR A 156 -11.10 -15.55 3.80
CA THR A 156 -11.54 -15.52 2.39
C THR A 156 -12.42 -16.69 1.98
N LYS A 157 -12.51 -17.75 2.82
CA LYS A 157 -13.39 -18.92 2.59
C LYS A 157 -14.83 -18.69 2.99
#